data_48ed0ecf4385c43b55f29b8e45a9c531
#
_entry.id   48ed0ecf4385c43b55f29b8e45a9c531
#
_cell.length_a   1.000
_cell.length_b   1.000
_cell.length_c   1.000
_cell.angle_alpha   90.00
_cell.angle_beta   90.00
_cell.angle_gamma   90.00
#
_symmetry.space_group_name_H-M   'P 1'
#
loop_
_entity.id
_entity.type
_entity.pdbx_description
1 polymer ?
#
loop_
_entity_poly.entity_id
_entity_poly.type
_entity_poly.pdbx_seq_one_letter_code
_entity_poly.pdbx_strand_id
1 'polypeptide(L)'
;MAAKKRANKKSSARGQKKQRTRGMSRLSQLAFLLLVAMGACSAAYHFGSFTVRTQMEHIALQSISAARSPDWLPRPLTRLLNAAYDQIPGSEGLVVEGGEIGHEDSPFIAGLPESTLPIRILRNQSYSNIFDPKKRLTTCVALQLSSDDSGSASTPSNYFEDTRIKSLRAVDMQLGQWLPQPIAPAEALAKSYGEVGANEAHLTTNLAPMSEAFYNGIWQQLIYEITVTYPSRFNQTWIYLGPVIEQQSSAKLNSGIPIPNSFYAIVFDLTEIGGLRAIAFLLPQDQPSVKLSDCITSIAQIEQQTGLRFLSDVDYHAREVLGTYISPQLW
;
A
#
# COMPACT_ATOMS: atom_id res chain seq x y z
N MET A 1 -36.98 -78.70 -76.12
CA MET A 1 -37.44 -77.35 -75.79
C MET A 1 -36.51 -76.80 -74.73
N ALA A 2 -35.81 -75.74 -75.00
CA ALA A 2 -34.68 -75.27 -74.21
C ALA A 2 -35.07 -74.12 -73.26
N ALA A 3 -34.59 -74.18 -72.04
CA ALA A 3 -34.66 -73.05 -71.15
C ALA A 3 -33.23 -72.70 -70.66
N LYS A 4 -32.78 -71.50 -71.07
CA LYS A 4 -31.47 -70.93 -70.81
C LYS A 4 -31.42 -70.38 -69.37
N LYS A 5 -30.55 -70.90 -68.48
CA LYS A 5 -30.20 -70.27 -67.22
C LYS A 5 -29.13 -69.23 -67.41
N ARG A 6 -29.44 -67.97 -67.06
CA ARG A 6 -28.49 -66.85 -66.95
C ARG A 6 -27.92 -66.81 -65.56
N ALA A 7 -26.61 -66.99 -65.48
CA ALA A 7 -25.86 -66.77 -64.20
C ALA A 7 -25.57 -65.29 -63.99
N ASN A 8 -25.93 -64.78 -62.83
CA ASN A 8 -25.71 -63.40 -62.44
C ASN A 8 -24.42 -63.33 -61.63
N LYS A 9 -23.42 -62.70 -62.12
CA LYS A 9 -22.10 -62.52 -61.50
C LYS A 9 -22.17 -61.24 -60.69
N LYS A 10 -22.31 -61.31 -59.31
CA LYS A 10 -22.18 -60.18 -58.44
C LYS A 10 -20.69 -59.85 -58.23
N SER A 11 -20.25 -58.73 -58.74
CA SER A 11 -18.96 -58.13 -58.43
C SER A 11 -19.05 -57.37 -57.12
N SER A 12 -18.31 -57.81 -56.07
CA SER A 12 -18.18 -57.12 -54.83
C SER A 12 -17.17 -55.94 -54.96
N ALA A 13 -17.69 -54.75 -55.05
CA ALA A 13 -16.86 -53.53 -54.95
C ALA A 13 -16.55 -53.26 -53.45
N ARG A 14 -15.33 -53.61 -53.08
CA ARG A 14 -14.79 -53.28 -51.76
C ARG A 14 -14.45 -51.77 -51.71
N GLY A 15 -15.37 -50.93 -51.21
CA GLY A 15 -15.13 -49.48 -50.98
C GLY A 15 -14.09 -49.26 -49.88
N GLN A 16 -12.88 -48.91 -50.32
CA GLN A 16 -11.89 -48.32 -49.37
C GLN A 16 -12.42 -47.00 -48.82
N LYS A 17 -12.85 -46.99 -47.52
CA LYS A 17 -13.06 -45.75 -46.74
C LYS A 17 -11.72 -45.06 -46.54
N LYS A 18 -11.42 -44.03 -47.35
CA LYS A 18 -10.34 -43.09 -47.09
C LYS A 18 -10.64 -42.41 -45.74
N GLN A 19 -9.93 -42.76 -44.69
CA GLN A 19 -9.90 -42.00 -43.46
C GLN A 19 -9.32 -40.62 -43.79
N ARG A 20 -10.21 -39.64 -43.89
CA ARG A 20 -9.82 -38.23 -43.88
C ARG A 20 -9.33 -37.89 -42.48
N THR A 21 -8.04 -37.86 -42.26
CA THR A 21 -7.45 -37.18 -41.09
C THR A 21 -7.87 -35.72 -41.16
N ARG A 22 -8.87 -35.35 -40.35
CA ARG A 22 -9.25 -33.94 -40.18
C ARG A 22 -8.05 -33.28 -39.52
N GLY A 23 -7.25 -32.55 -40.29
CA GLY A 23 -6.27 -31.62 -39.71
C GLY A 23 -7.00 -30.65 -38.79
N MET A 24 -6.42 -30.40 -37.61
CA MET A 24 -6.95 -29.43 -36.66
C MET A 24 -7.13 -28.08 -37.34
N SER A 25 -8.24 -27.42 -37.11
CA SER A 25 -8.46 -26.06 -37.60
C SER A 25 -7.40 -25.11 -37.01
N ARG A 26 -7.11 -23.99 -37.67
CA ARG A 26 -6.16 -22.98 -37.14
C ARG A 26 -6.54 -22.53 -35.73
N LEU A 27 -7.83 -22.43 -35.45
CA LEU A 27 -8.38 -22.11 -34.11
C LEU A 27 -8.05 -23.19 -33.07
N SER A 28 -8.20 -24.49 -33.44
CA SER A 28 -7.86 -25.59 -32.54
C SER A 28 -6.36 -25.75 -32.34
N GLN A 29 -5.54 -25.39 -33.33
CA GLN A 29 -4.08 -25.33 -33.16
C GLN A 29 -3.64 -24.21 -32.23
N LEU A 30 -4.26 -23.01 -32.32
CA LEU A 30 -4.02 -21.89 -31.43
C LEU A 30 -4.46 -22.23 -30.00
N ALA A 31 -5.65 -22.82 -29.83
CA ALA A 31 -6.13 -23.24 -28.51
C ALA A 31 -5.22 -24.32 -27.89
N PHE A 32 -4.72 -25.26 -28.68
CA PHE A 32 -3.77 -26.26 -28.20
C PHE A 32 -2.43 -25.64 -27.77
N LEU A 33 -1.89 -24.69 -28.56
CA LEU A 33 -0.66 -23.97 -28.22
C LEU A 33 -0.81 -23.17 -26.96
N LEU A 34 -1.95 -22.50 -26.76
CA LEU A 34 -2.28 -21.76 -25.49
C LEU A 34 -2.33 -22.71 -24.29
N LEU A 35 -2.97 -23.88 -24.43
CA LEU A 35 -3.02 -24.88 -23.36
C LEU A 35 -1.62 -25.44 -23.02
N VAL A 36 -0.79 -25.68 -24.01
CA VAL A 36 0.60 -26.12 -23.80
C VAL A 36 1.42 -25.03 -23.11
N ALA A 37 1.28 -23.79 -23.55
CA ALA A 37 1.95 -22.65 -22.91
C ALA A 37 1.51 -22.45 -21.45
N MET A 38 0.21 -22.54 -21.18
CA MET A 38 -0.32 -22.49 -19.81
C MET A 38 0.20 -23.64 -18.95
N GLY A 39 0.25 -24.86 -19.47
CA GLY A 39 0.82 -26.02 -18.79
C GLY A 39 2.30 -25.85 -18.48
N ALA A 40 3.07 -25.32 -19.43
CA ALA A 40 4.50 -25.03 -19.24
C ALA A 40 4.72 -23.93 -18.19
N CYS A 41 3.93 -22.86 -18.22
CA CYS A 41 3.97 -21.81 -17.20
C CYS A 41 3.60 -22.36 -15.81
N SER A 42 2.54 -23.17 -15.71
CA SER A 42 2.15 -23.80 -14.46
C SER A 42 3.26 -24.73 -13.93
N ALA A 43 3.87 -25.52 -14.77
CA ALA A 43 4.99 -26.38 -14.38
C ALA A 43 6.22 -25.57 -13.92
N ALA A 44 6.57 -24.50 -14.64
CA ALA A 44 7.66 -23.61 -14.28
C ALA A 44 7.39 -22.90 -12.92
N TYR A 45 6.13 -22.55 -12.64
CA TYR A 45 5.73 -21.96 -11.39
C TYR A 45 5.82 -22.95 -10.21
N HIS A 46 5.30 -24.18 -10.36
CA HIS A 46 5.26 -25.16 -9.27
C HIS A 46 6.60 -25.85 -9.03
N PHE A 47 7.40 -26.09 -10.06
CA PHE A 47 8.66 -26.84 -9.99
C PHE A 47 9.91 -25.97 -10.19
N GLY A 48 9.73 -24.67 -10.52
CA GLY A 48 10.84 -23.73 -10.71
C GLY A 48 11.48 -23.30 -9.37
N SER A 49 12.70 -22.77 -9.48
CA SER A 49 13.37 -22.15 -8.33
C SER A 49 12.57 -20.92 -7.84
N PHE A 50 12.81 -20.53 -6.59
CA PHE A 50 12.22 -19.32 -5.99
C PHE A 50 12.37 -18.11 -6.92
N THR A 51 13.55 -17.89 -7.50
CA THR A 51 13.82 -16.78 -8.42
C THR A 51 12.92 -16.80 -9.68
N VAL A 52 12.69 -17.99 -10.26
CA VAL A 52 11.82 -18.15 -11.44
C VAL A 52 10.38 -17.84 -11.08
N ARG A 53 9.91 -18.31 -9.93
CA ARG A 53 8.57 -18.05 -9.42
C ARG A 53 8.34 -16.55 -9.20
N THR A 54 9.23 -15.86 -8.48
CA THR A 54 9.15 -14.43 -8.22
C THR A 54 9.17 -13.60 -9.51
N GLN A 55 9.99 -13.97 -10.49
CA GLN A 55 9.99 -13.30 -11.78
C GLN A 55 8.67 -13.48 -12.54
N MET A 56 8.08 -14.67 -12.50
CA MET A 56 6.80 -14.94 -13.14
C MET A 56 5.66 -14.16 -12.48
N GLU A 57 5.64 -14.10 -11.17
CA GLU A 57 4.68 -13.29 -10.38
C GLU A 57 4.81 -11.81 -10.72
N HIS A 58 6.03 -11.30 -10.78
CA HIS A 58 6.30 -9.91 -11.14
C HIS A 58 5.82 -9.56 -12.55
N ILE A 59 6.11 -10.41 -13.54
CA ILE A 59 5.64 -10.23 -14.93
C ILE A 59 4.11 -10.28 -15.00
N ALA A 60 3.48 -11.21 -14.27
CA ALA A 60 2.03 -11.33 -14.23
C ALA A 60 1.38 -10.08 -13.60
N LEU A 61 1.91 -9.62 -12.48
CA LEU A 61 1.45 -8.40 -11.80
C LEU A 61 1.56 -7.16 -12.69
N GLN A 62 2.71 -6.95 -13.35
CA GLN A 62 2.89 -5.85 -14.29
C GLN A 62 1.91 -5.91 -15.46
N SER A 63 1.73 -7.12 -16.03
CA SER A 63 0.83 -7.32 -17.17
C SER A 63 -0.63 -7.04 -16.81
N ILE A 64 -1.10 -7.54 -15.68
CA ILE A 64 -2.47 -7.32 -15.21
C ILE A 64 -2.67 -5.86 -14.78
N SER A 65 -1.68 -5.25 -14.11
CA SER A 65 -1.72 -3.84 -13.74
C SER A 65 -1.84 -2.95 -14.99
N ALA A 66 -1.05 -3.19 -16.01
CA ALA A 66 -1.16 -2.47 -17.29
C ALA A 66 -2.51 -2.70 -17.99
N ALA A 67 -3.05 -3.92 -17.93
CA ALA A 67 -4.32 -4.26 -18.56
C ALA A 67 -5.55 -3.65 -17.87
N ARG A 68 -5.49 -3.36 -16.55
CA ARG A 68 -6.60 -2.77 -15.78
C ARG A 68 -6.59 -1.24 -15.75
N SER A 69 -5.49 -0.59 -16.18
CA SER A 69 -5.33 0.87 -16.17
C SER A 69 -6.24 1.66 -17.12
N PRO A 70 -6.69 1.14 -18.30
CA PRO A 70 -7.45 1.95 -19.23
C PRO A 70 -8.90 2.21 -18.76
N ASP A 71 -9.30 3.47 -18.72
CA ASP A 71 -10.65 3.91 -18.34
C ASP A 71 -11.78 3.38 -19.23
N TRP A 72 -11.45 2.92 -20.46
CA TRP A 72 -12.42 2.36 -21.41
C TRP A 72 -12.78 0.90 -21.14
N LEU A 73 -12.13 0.25 -20.17
CA LEU A 73 -12.35 -1.17 -19.90
C LEU A 73 -13.74 -1.40 -19.28
N PRO A 74 -14.55 -2.35 -19.84
CA PRO A 74 -15.86 -2.66 -19.27
C PRO A 74 -15.76 -3.15 -17.81
N ARG A 75 -16.61 -2.61 -16.93
CA ARG A 75 -16.65 -2.93 -15.50
C ARG A 75 -16.57 -4.43 -15.14
N PRO A 76 -17.23 -5.37 -15.86
CA PRO A 76 -17.11 -6.80 -15.54
C PRO A 76 -15.70 -7.35 -15.81
N LEU A 77 -15.01 -6.84 -16.84
CA LEU A 77 -13.62 -7.22 -17.13
C LEU A 77 -12.65 -6.64 -16.10
N THR A 78 -12.86 -5.41 -15.67
CA THR A 78 -12.07 -4.79 -14.59
C THR A 78 -12.19 -5.59 -13.29
N ARG A 79 -13.41 -6.03 -12.92
CA ARG A 79 -13.62 -6.88 -11.73
C ARG A 79 -12.90 -8.22 -11.84
N LEU A 80 -12.93 -8.84 -13.02
CA LEU A 80 -12.25 -10.12 -13.25
C LEU A 80 -10.73 -9.98 -13.21
N LEU A 81 -10.19 -8.89 -13.76
CA LEU A 81 -8.77 -8.58 -13.69
C LEU A 81 -8.31 -8.26 -12.26
N ASN A 82 -9.12 -7.54 -11.49
CA ASN A 82 -8.84 -7.27 -10.08
C ASN A 82 -8.84 -8.58 -9.27
N ALA A 83 -9.86 -9.43 -9.45
CA ALA A 83 -9.91 -10.72 -8.78
C ALA A 83 -8.73 -11.64 -9.15
N ALA A 84 -8.31 -11.62 -10.42
CA ALA A 84 -7.12 -12.37 -10.85
C ALA A 84 -5.83 -11.78 -10.25
N TYR A 85 -5.73 -10.46 -10.17
CA TYR A 85 -4.62 -9.75 -9.56
C TYR A 85 -4.48 -10.09 -8.07
N ASP A 86 -5.59 -10.08 -7.34
CA ASP A 86 -5.63 -10.36 -5.89
C ASP A 86 -5.26 -11.82 -5.55
N GLN A 87 -5.33 -12.74 -6.53
CA GLN A 87 -4.92 -14.15 -6.36
C GLN A 87 -3.45 -14.42 -6.65
N ILE A 88 -2.69 -13.44 -7.16
CA ILE A 88 -1.27 -13.64 -7.44
C ILE A 88 -0.49 -13.38 -6.14
N PRO A 89 0.26 -14.37 -5.61
CA PRO A 89 1.16 -14.15 -4.51
C PRO A 89 2.11 -12.99 -4.81
N GLY A 90 2.31 -12.08 -3.85
CA GLY A 90 3.11 -10.87 -4.07
C GLY A 90 2.30 -9.66 -4.59
N SER A 91 1.02 -9.82 -4.97
CA SER A 91 0.13 -8.67 -5.24
C SER A 91 -0.06 -7.79 -4.01
N GLU A 92 0.08 -8.39 -2.85
CA GLU A 92 -0.10 -7.79 -1.54
C GLU A 92 1.21 -7.25 -0.93
N GLY A 93 2.30 -7.23 -1.69
CA GLY A 93 3.61 -6.80 -1.22
C GLY A 93 4.44 -7.91 -0.55
N LEU A 94 5.61 -7.53 -0.07
CA LEU A 94 6.52 -8.46 0.61
C LEU A 94 5.99 -8.78 2.01
N VAL A 95 5.73 -10.05 2.28
CA VAL A 95 5.38 -10.56 3.62
C VAL A 95 6.63 -11.13 4.26
N VAL A 96 6.96 -10.69 5.44
CA VAL A 96 8.02 -11.28 6.27
C VAL A 96 7.40 -11.94 7.49
N GLU A 97 7.90 -13.14 7.82
CA GLU A 97 7.62 -13.72 9.13
C GLU A 97 8.43 -12.89 10.13
N GLY A 98 7.76 -11.95 10.77
CA GLY A 98 8.34 -11.18 11.86
C GLY A 98 8.46 -12.07 13.08
N GLY A 99 9.50 -11.88 13.89
CA GLY A 99 9.59 -12.44 15.23
C GLY A 99 8.42 -11.97 16.12
N GLU A 100 8.64 -11.73 17.39
CA GLU A 100 7.62 -11.16 18.28
C GLU A 100 7.21 -9.76 17.75
N ILE A 101 6.13 -9.74 16.98
CA ILE A 101 5.49 -8.51 16.52
C ILE A 101 4.79 -7.90 17.73
N GLY A 102 4.78 -6.59 17.85
CA GLY A 102 4.14 -5.87 18.94
C GLY A 102 2.67 -6.28 19.13
N HIS A 103 2.11 -5.97 20.29
CA HIS A 103 0.71 -6.31 20.58
C HIS A 103 -0.22 -5.66 19.55
N GLU A 104 -1.17 -6.43 19.02
CA GLU A 104 -2.16 -5.97 18.03
C GLU A 104 -2.95 -4.74 18.51
N ASP A 105 -3.11 -4.57 19.82
CA ASP A 105 -3.76 -3.41 20.44
C ASP A 105 -2.85 -2.16 20.53
N SER A 106 -1.59 -2.26 20.10
CA SER A 106 -0.65 -1.14 20.14
C SER A 106 -0.62 -0.41 18.80
N PRO A 107 -0.63 0.93 18.77
CA PRO A 107 -0.40 1.67 17.52
C PRO A 107 1.02 1.47 16.96
N PHE A 108 1.92 0.82 17.72
CA PHE A 108 3.30 0.54 17.35
C PHE A 108 3.50 -0.95 17.03
N ILE A 109 2.84 -1.46 16.01
CA ILE A 109 2.91 -2.88 15.63
C ILE A 109 4.34 -3.36 15.33
N ALA A 110 5.13 -2.52 14.72
CA ALA A 110 6.53 -2.82 14.36
C ALA A 110 7.55 -2.25 15.38
N GLY A 111 7.06 -1.90 16.57
CA GLY A 111 7.83 -1.28 17.63
C GLY A 111 7.85 0.24 17.60
N LEU A 112 8.22 0.83 18.73
CA LEU A 112 8.36 2.25 18.89
C LEU A 112 9.57 2.75 18.07
N PRO A 113 9.40 3.74 17.18
CA PRO A 113 10.55 4.32 16.47
C PRO A 113 11.61 4.85 17.42
N GLU A 114 12.85 4.39 17.24
CA GLU A 114 14.01 4.81 18.03
C GLU A 114 14.59 6.12 17.48
N SER A 115 15.12 6.95 18.36
CA SER A 115 15.78 8.20 17.98
C SER A 115 17.04 8.41 18.81
N THR A 116 18.08 8.91 18.19
CA THR A 116 19.29 9.38 18.90
C THR A 116 19.11 10.74 19.56
N LEU A 117 18.04 11.47 19.20
CA LEU A 117 17.69 12.76 19.75
C LEU A 117 16.71 12.60 20.92
N PRO A 118 16.72 13.52 21.89
CA PRO A 118 15.70 13.54 22.95
C PRO A 118 14.31 13.71 22.36
N ILE A 119 13.43 12.73 22.59
CA ILE A 119 12.04 12.73 22.17
C ILE A 119 11.11 12.58 23.37
N ARG A 120 9.87 12.99 23.21
CA ARG A 120 8.78 12.78 24.17
C ARG A 120 7.66 11.99 23.49
N ILE A 121 7.24 10.90 24.11
CA ILE A 121 6.08 10.13 23.65
C ILE A 121 4.84 10.74 24.30
N LEU A 122 3.93 11.23 23.46
CA LEU A 122 2.64 11.77 23.88
C LEU A 122 1.56 10.78 23.48
N ARG A 123 1.06 10.03 24.45
CA ARG A 123 0.00 9.03 24.22
C ARG A 123 -1.35 9.69 24.29
N ASN A 124 -2.17 9.54 23.26
CA ASN A 124 -3.58 9.87 23.18
C ASN A 124 -4.40 8.57 23.14
N GLN A 125 -5.70 8.64 23.18
CA GLN A 125 -6.54 7.46 23.03
C GLN A 125 -6.59 6.97 21.59
N SER A 126 -6.58 7.90 20.62
CA SER A 126 -6.74 7.59 19.20
C SER A 126 -5.43 7.44 18.43
N TYR A 127 -4.32 7.95 18.95
CA TYR A 127 -2.98 7.85 18.35
C TYR A 127 -1.89 8.18 19.36
N SER A 128 -0.64 7.96 18.98
CA SER A 128 0.52 8.38 19.77
C SER A 128 1.46 9.24 18.93
N ASN A 129 2.04 10.29 19.53
CA ASN A 129 3.07 11.10 18.86
C ASN A 129 4.45 10.88 19.49
N ILE A 130 5.45 10.92 18.63
CA ILE A 130 6.85 11.11 19.01
C ILE A 130 7.18 12.57 18.75
N PHE A 131 7.29 13.35 19.80
CA PHE A 131 7.49 14.79 19.75
C PHE A 131 8.94 15.18 20.03
N ASP A 132 9.51 16.01 19.16
CA ASP A 132 10.84 16.61 19.35
C ASP A 132 10.68 17.98 20.03
N PRO A 133 11.05 18.12 21.32
CA PRO A 133 10.89 19.37 22.04
C PRO A 133 11.80 20.50 21.54
N LYS A 134 12.92 20.18 20.87
CA LYS A 134 13.84 21.18 20.29
C LYS A 134 13.28 21.78 19.02
N LYS A 135 12.71 20.95 18.16
CA LYS A 135 12.04 21.38 16.93
C LYS A 135 10.63 21.91 17.18
N ARG A 136 10.06 21.62 18.37
CA ARG A 136 8.66 21.91 18.71
C ARG A 136 7.68 21.31 17.70
N LEU A 137 7.99 20.09 17.24
CA LEU A 137 7.25 19.42 16.18
C LEU A 137 7.20 17.91 16.45
N THR A 138 6.09 17.29 16.12
CA THR A 138 5.97 15.84 16.10
C THR A 138 6.76 15.29 14.92
N THR A 139 7.59 14.28 15.17
CA THR A 139 8.42 13.60 14.17
C THR A 139 7.81 12.32 13.67
N CYS A 140 6.92 11.71 14.47
CA CYS A 140 6.16 10.53 14.09
C CYS A 140 4.81 10.53 14.82
N VAL A 141 3.76 10.26 14.09
CA VAL A 141 2.44 9.88 14.60
C VAL A 141 2.23 8.41 14.30
N ALA A 142 1.79 7.63 15.28
CA ALA A 142 1.41 6.24 15.09
C ALA A 142 -0.06 6.06 15.45
N LEU A 143 -0.81 5.45 14.56
CA LEU A 143 -2.24 5.18 14.72
C LEU A 143 -2.61 3.84 14.10
N GLN A 144 -3.77 3.33 14.49
CA GLN A 144 -4.35 2.09 13.99
C GLN A 144 -5.76 2.39 13.51
N LEU A 145 -6.13 1.84 12.35
CA LEU A 145 -7.46 1.99 11.76
C LEU A 145 -8.02 0.62 11.40
N SER A 146 -9.34 0.48 11.51
CA SER A 146 -10.07 -0.74 11.15
C SER A 146 -11.14 -0.46 10.09
N SER A 147 -11.47 -1.48 9.29
CA SER A 147 -12.59 -1.43 8.35
C SER A 147 -13.94 -1.27 9.05
N ASP A 148 -14.04 -1.78 10.29
CA ASP A 148 -15.27 -1.80 11.08
C ASP A 148 -15.58 -0.46 11.74
N ASP A 149 -14.66 0.50 11.65
CA ASP A 149 -14.84 1.84 12.16
C ASP A 149 -16.02 2.53 11.47
N SER A 150 -17.10 2.73 12.21
CA SER A 150 -18.38 3.27 11.69
C SER A 150 -18.86 4.49 12.46
N GLY A 151 -18.05 5.03 13.36
CA GLY A 151 -18.36 6.21 14.14
C GLY A 151 -18.57 7.44 13.25
N SER A 152 -19.28 8.42 13.79
CA SER A 152 -19.47 9.71 13.15
C SER A 152 -19.34 10.78 14.22
N ALA A 153 -18.35 11.64 14.06
CA ALA A 153 -18.22 12.85 14.87
C ALA A 153 -17.82 14.01 13.95
N SER A 154 -18.31 15.19 14.27
CA SER A 154 -17.88 16.39 13.58
C SER A 154 -16.47 16.80 14.06
N THR A 155 -15.61 17.12 13.11
CA THR A 155 -14.29 17.66 13.45
C THR A 155 -14.40 19.11 13.93
N PRO A 156 -13.68 19.49 15.00
CA PRO A 156 -13.65 20.87 15.46
C PRO A 156 -13.15 21.84 14.39
N SER A 157 -13.61 23.08 14.40
CA SER A 157 -13.12 24.13 13.51
C SER A 157 -11.85 24.81 14.04
N ASN A 158 -11.51 24.61 15.32
CA ASN A 158 -10.38 25.26 15.98
C ASN A 158 -9.38 24.21 16.47
N TYR A 159 -8.12 24.61 16.58
CA TYR A 159 -7.07 23.81 17.20
C TYR A 159 -7.00 24.08 18.71
N PHE A 160 -6.63 23.06 19.48
CA PHE A 160 -6.50 23.11 20.94
C PHE A 160 -5.03 23.02 21.33
N GLU A 161 -4.64 23.86 22.33
CA GLU A 161 -3.30 23.75 22.88
C GLU A 161 -3.15 22.44 23.65
N ASP A 162 -2.09 21.70 23.37
CA ASP A 162 -1.73 20.54 24.16
C ASP A 162 -1.04 20.96 25.46
N THR A 163 -1.73 20.80 26.55
CA THR A 163 -1.25 21.24 27.90
C THR A 163 0.03 20.52 28.33
N ARG A 164 0.38 19.40 27.72
CA ARG A 164 1.63 18.66 27.96
C ARG A 164 2.86 19.39 27.38
N ILE A 165 2.64 20.26 26.39
CA ILE A 165 3.70 21.02 25.70
C ILE A 165 3.43 22.51 25.88
N LYS A 166 4.27 23.16 26.67
CA LYS A 166 4.10 24.60 26.94
C LYS A 166 4.39 25.43 25.69
N SER A 167 3.59 26.47 25.47
CA SER A 167 3.82 27.52 24.49
C SER A 167 3.88 27.05 23.02
N LEU A 168 3.11 26.02 22.66
CA LEU A 168 2.94 25.59 21.28
C LEU A 168 1.52 25.92 20.81
N ARG A 169 1.38 26.89 19.92
CA ARG A 169 0.10 27.35 19.39
C ARG A 169 0.05 27.12 17.87
N ALA A 170 -1.16 26.94 17.33
CA ALA A 170 -1.35 26.78 15.89
C ALA A 170 -0.79 27.97 15.08
N VAL A 171 -0.95 29.19 15.58
CA VAL A 171 -0.43 30.40 14.92
C VAL A 171 1.11 30.41 14.80
N ASP A 172 1.81 29.68 15.68
CA ASP A 172 3.27 29.55 15.60
C ASP A 172 3.72 28.76 14.35
N MET A 173 2.80 28.05 13.69
CA MET A 173 3.03 27.26 12.47
C MET A 173 2.52 27.95 11.21
N GLN A 174 2.12 29.21 11.28
CA GLN A 174 1.56 29.96 10.16
C GLN A 174 2.53 31.03 9.66
N LEU A 175 2.84 31.00 8.34
CA LEU A 175 3.62 32.05 7.66
C LEU A 175 3.41 31.96 6.15
N GLY A 176 2.80 32.98 5.56
CA GLY A 176 2.54 33.02 4.12
C GLY A 176 1.69 31.83 3.66
N GLN A 177 2.25 30.99 2.78
CA GLN A 177 1.59 29.79 2.29
C GLN A 177 1.57 28.60 3.28
N TRP A 178 2.33 28.69 4.36
CA TRP A 178 2.45 27.65 5.36
C TRP A 178 1.34 27.78 6.38
N LEU A 179 0.54 26.73 6.52
CA LEU A 179 -0.59 26.66 7.43
C LEU A 179 -0.42 25.48 8.39
N PRO A 180 -0.89 25.59 9.64
CA PRO A 180 -0.95 24.44 10.56
C PRO A 180 -1.93 23.42 10.03
N GLN A 181 -1.47 22.21 9.73
CA GLN A 181 -2.30 21.12 9.25
C GLN A 181 -2.07 19.85 10.07
N PRO A 182 -3.12 19.05 10.33
CA PRO A 182 -2.99 17.84 11.11
C PRO A 182 -2.19 16.76 10.37
N ILE A 183 -1.26 16.10 11.09
CA ILE A 183 -0.50 14.95 10.60
C ILE A 183 -1.38 13.70 10.69
N ALA A 184 -1.91 13.39 11.89
CA ALA A 184 -2.91 12.34 12.06
C ALA A 184 -4.24 12.81 11.46
N PRO A 185 -4.89 11.99 10.61
CA PRO A 185 -6.06 12.40 9.83
C PRO A 185 -7.31 12.53 10.72
N ALA A 186 -7.78 13.77 10.89
CA ALA A 186 -8.86 14.09 11.83
C ALA A 186 -10.18 13.37 11.52
N GLU A 187 -10.54 13.26 10.23
CA GLU A 187 -11.78 12.57 9.82
C GLU A 187 -11.73 11.07 10.10
N ALA A 188 -10.57 10.44 9.87
CA ALA A 188 -10.40 9.02 10.16
C ALA A 188 -10.46 8.76 11.67
N LEU A 189 -9.77 9.58 12.48
CA LEU A 189 -9.82 9.46 13.92
C LEU A 189 -11.21 9.75 14.50
N ALA A 190 -11.94 10.71 13.93
CA ALA A 190 -13.33 10.97 14.30
C ALA A 190 -14.23 9.76 14.00
N LYS A 191 -13.97 9.08 12.89
CA LYS A 191 -14.70 7.86 12.49
C LYS A 191 -14.40 6.68 13.42
N SER A 192 -13.13 6.46 13.77
CA SER A 192 -12.70 5.33 14.60
C SER A 192 -12.96 5.54 16.09
N TYR A 193 -12.74 6.76 16.61
CA TYR A 193 -12.75 7.07 18.04
C TYR A 193 -13.78 8.13 18.43
N GLY A 194 -14.67 8.52 17.50
CA GLY A 194 -15.73 9.49 17.77
C GLY A 194 -15.20 10.87 18.14
N GLU A 195 -15.89 11.55 19.07
CA GLU A 195 -15.56 12.90 19.49
C GLU A 195 -14.16 13.02 20.13
N VAL A 196 -13.70 11.97 20.80
CA VAL A 196 -12.36 11.93 21.40
C VAL A 196 -11.30 12.00 20.30
N GLY A 197 -11.40 11.16 19.27
CA GLY A 197 -10.47 11.17 18.15
C GLY A 197 -10.50 12.49 17.37
N ALA A 198 -11.69 13.06 17.17
CA ALA A 198 -11.85 14.37 16.54
C ALA A 198 -11.14 15.49 17.30
N ASN A 199 -11.28 15.52 18.63
CA ASN A 199 -10.64 16.51 19.49
C ASN A 199 -9.12 16.31 19.57
N GLU A 200 -8.66 15.08 19.75
CA GLU A 200 -7.23 14.75 19.82
C GLU A 200 -6.50 15.07 18.52
N ALA A 201 -7.13 14.86 17.37
CA ALA A 201 -6.57 15.23 16.06
C ALA A 201 -6.32 16.74 15.92
N HIS A 202 -7.03 17.57 16.68
CA HIS A 202 -6.91 19.03 16.66
C HIS A 202 -5.95 19.58 17.74
N LEU A 203 -5.23 18.72 18.46
CA LEU A 203 -4.17 19.17 19.38
C LEU A 203 -3.01 19.80 18.61
N THR A 204 -2.45 20.89 19.13
CA THR A 204 -1.32 21.59 18.50
C THR A 204 -0.08 20.70 18.31
N THR A 205 0.07 19.66 19.11
CA THR A 205 1.14 18.64 18.93
C THR A 205 0.93 17.72 17.75
N ASN A 206 -0.26 17.68 17.16
CA ASN A 206 -0.54 16.95 15.92
C ASN A 206 -0.36 17.79 14.66
N LEU A 207 -0.01 19.07 14.79
CA LEU A 207 0.08 19.98 13.65
C LEU A 207 1.51 20.06 13.09
N ALA A 208 1.59 20.28 11.79
CA ALA A 208 2.83 20.63 11.09
C ALA A 208 2.55 21.72 10.04
N PRO A 209 3.53 22.59 9.74
CA PRO A 209 3.39 23.56 8.66
C PRO A 209 3.39 22.84 7.31
N MET A 210 2.28 22.93 6.61
CA MET A 210 2.10 22.41 5.24
C MET A 210 1.67 23.54 4.31
N SER A 211 2.09 23.50 3.05
CA SER A 211 1.53 24.39 2.05
C SER A 211 0.11 23.96 1.68
N GLU A 212 -0.76 24.92 1.37
CA GLU A 212 -2.14 24.63 0.99
C GLU A 212 -2.21 23.70 -0.23
N ALA A 213 -1.33 23.93 -1.23
CA ALA A 213 -1.28 23.07 -2.42
C ALA A 213 -0.87 21.64 -2.11
N PHE A 214 0.07 21.42 -1.20
CA PHE A 214 0.48 20.09 -0.77
C PHE A 214 -0.64 19.40 0.01
N TYR A 215 -1.22 20.11 1.00
CA TYR A 215 -2.25 19.54 1.86
C TYR A 215 -3.50 19.15 1.07
N ASN A 216 -4.03 20.04 0.22
CA ASN A 216 -5.22 19.77 -0.59
C ASN A 216 -4.93 18.90 -1.83
N GLY A 217 -3.68 18.66 -2.16
CA GLY A 217 -3.23 17.84 -3.29
C GLY A 217 -2.84 16.42 -2.88
N ILE A 218 -1.55 16.12 -3.03
CA ILE A 218 -0.98 14.79 -2.84
C ILE A 218 -1.18 14.24 -1.41
N TRP A 219 -1.18 15.12 -0.37
CA TRP A 219 -1.43 14.70 1.00
C TRP A 219 -2.82 14.09 1.18
N GLN A 220 -3.87 14.75 0.67
CA GLN A 220 -5.24 14.21 0.73
C GLN A 220 -5.39 12.92 -0.07
N GLN A 221 -4.68 12.76 -1.18
CA GLN A 221 -4.68 11.49 -1.94
C GLN A 221 -4.07 10.36 -1.09
N LEU A 222 -2.91 10.61 -0.45
CA LEU A 222 -2.32 9.64 0.47
C LEU A 222 -3.28 9.32 1.62
N ILE A 223 -3.83 10.35 2.28
CA ILE A 223 -4.75 10.14 3.41
C ILE A 223 -5.95 9.29 3.00
N TYR A 224 -6.54 9.53 1.82
CA TYR A 224 -7.63 8.70 1.32
C TYR A 224 -7.21 7.23 1.16
N GLU A 225 -6.06 6.97 0.55
CA GLU A 225 -5.57 5.59 0.38
C GLU A 225 -5.36 4.89 1.72
N ILE A 226 -4.65 5.52 2.66
CA ILE A 226 -4.29 4.88 3.92
C ILE A 226 -5.41 4.82 4.96
N THR A 227 -6.46 5.64 4.82
CA THR A 227 -7.58 5.67 5.80
C THR A 227 -8.89 5.08 5.27
N VAL A 228 -9.03 4.92 3.96
CA VAL A 228 -10.25 4.39 3.33
C VAL A 228 -9.94 3.13 2.54
N THR A 229 -9.01 3.21 1.57
CA THR A 229 -8.75 2.10 0.65
C THR A 229 -8.10 0.92 1.38
N TYR A 230 -7.01 1.14 2.10
CA TYR A 230 -6.26 0.05 2.74
C TYR A 230 -7.02 -0.61 3.90
N PRO A 231 -7.64 0.12 4.85
CA PRO A 231 -8.45 -0.53 5.89
C PRO A 231 -9.60 -1.36 5.33
N SER A 232 -10.29 -0.87 4.28
CA SER A 232 -11.38 -1.63 3.64
C SER A 232 -10.90 -2.92 2.97
N ARG A 233 -9.60 -3.02 2.66
CA ARG A 233 -8.98 -4.16 1.98
C ARG A 233 -8.35 -5.16 2.95
N PHE A 234 -7.76 -4.66 4.05
CA PHE A 234 -6.94 -5.44 4.97
C PHE A 234 -7.54 -5.55 6.38
N ASN A 235 -8.79 -5.15 6.57
CA ASN A 235 -9.50 -5.10 7.85
C ASN A 235 -8.88 -4.17 8.88
N GLN A 236 -7.56 -4.23 9.07
CA GLN A 236 -6.83 -3.44 10.06
C GLN A 236 -5.48 -3.00 9.49
N THR A 237 -5.12 -1.74 9.72
CA THR A 237 -3.84 -1.17 9.28
C THR A 237 -3.22 -0.33 10.38
N TRP A 238 -1.89 -0.39 10.47
CA TRP A 238 -1.10 0.48 11.35
C TRP A 238 -0.34 1.48 10.50
N ILE A 239 -0.37 2.73 10.90
CA ILE A 239 0.09 3.83 10.07
C ILE A 239 1.04 4.70 10.88
N TYR A 240 2.25 4.92 10.36
CA TYR A 240 3.20 5.88 10.89
C TYR A 240 3.33 7.04 9.91
N LEU A 241 3.11 8.25 10.39
CA LEU A 241 3.13 9.49 9.59
C LEU A 241 4.06 10.50 10.23
N GLY A 242 4.76 11.28 9.44
CA GLY A 242 5.56 12.35 10.01
C GLY A 242 6.23 13.27 8.99
N PRO A 243 6.71 14.41 9.46
CA PRO A 243 7.50 15.34 8.65
C PRO A 243 8.95 14.87 8.51
N VAL A 244 9.54 15.17 7.37
CA VAL A 244 10.98 15.08 7.12
C VAL A 244 11.57 16.48 7.13
N ILE A 245 12.59 16.66 7.95
CA ILE A 245 13.26 17.95 8.14
C ILE A 245 14.74 17.74 7.84
N GLU A 246 15.19 18.23 6.73
CA GLU A 246 16.60 18.19 6.37
C GLU A 246 17.44 19.04 7.34
N GLN A 247 18.44 18.42 7.93
CA GLN A 247 19.24 19.04 9.00
C GLN A 247 19.98 20.32 8.55
N GLN A 248 20.32 20.43 7.28
CA GLN A 248 21.19 21.50 6.77
C GLN A 248 20.45 22.59 5.98
N SER A 249 19.23 22.34 5.49
CA SER A 249 18.55 23.22 4.54
C SER A 249 17.12 23.62 4.90
N SER A 250 16.57 23.11 6.00
CA SER A 250 15.17 23.42 6.32
C SER A 250 14.99 24.89 6.70
N ALA A 251 14.16 25.58 5.94
CA ALA A 251 13.66 26.91 6.28
C ALA A 251 12.90 26.84 7.62
N LYS A 252 12.84 27.96 8.31
CA LYS A 252 12.11 28.07 9.60
C LYS A 252 11.06 29.16 9.51
N LEU A 253 9.96 28.93 10.19
CA LEU A 253 8.98 29.96 10.48
C LEU A 253 9.53 31.00 11.45
N ASN A 254 8.87 32.16 11.57
CA ASN A 254 9.26 33.22 12.52
C ASN A 254 9.29 32.72 13.99
N SER A 255 8.51 31.71 14.32
CA SER A 255 8.49 31.02 15.61
C SER A 255 9.71 30.12 15.88
N GLY A 256 10.57 29.91 14.86
CA GLY A 256 11.71 29.00 14.91
C GLY A 256 11.35 27.53 14.61
N ILE A 257 10.07 27.22 14.40
CA ILE A 257 9.63 25.87 13.98
C ILE A 257 10.11 25.62 12.56
N PRO A 258 10.78 24.48 12.29
CA PRO A 258 11.24 24.16 10.95
C PRO A 258 10.05 23.85 10.01
N ILE A 259 10.21 24.24 8.74
CA ILE A 259 9.29 23.88 7.68
C ILE A 259 9.75 22.54 7.10
N PRO A 260 8.92 21.48 7.11
CA PRO A 260 9.28 20.18 6.54
C PRO A 260 9.53 20.28 5.03
N ASN A 261 10.55 19.58 4.53
CA ASN A 261 10.81 19.44 3.09
C ASN A 261 9.87 18.43 2.43
N SER A 262 9.53 17.38 3.18
CA SER A 262 8.63 16.32 2.76
C SER A 262 7.90 15.73 3.96
N PHE A 263 6.95 14.85 3.66
CA PHE A 263 6.26 14.04 4.66
C PHE A 263 6.36 12.58 4.27
N TYR A 264 6.43 11.71 5.26
CA TYR A 264 6.45 10.27 5.04
C TYR A 264 5.18 9.60 5.60
N ALA A 265 4.88 8.44 5.03
CA ALA A 265 3.95 7.49 5.59
C ALA A 265 4.56 6.09 5.50
N ILE A 266 4.38 5.28 6.54
CA ILE A 266 4.66 3.85 6.53
C ILE A 266 3.37 3.17 6.97
N VAL A 267 2.83 2.30 6.13
CA VAL A 267 1.62 1.54 6.43
C VAL A 267 2.01 0.08 6.59
N PHE A 268 1.54 -0.51 7.68
CA PHE A 268 1.74 -1.92 7.99
C PHE A 268 0.41 -2.65 7.95
N ASP A 269 0.47 -3.90 7.56
CA ASP A 269 -0.62 -4.86 7.61
C ASP A 269 -0.10 -6.21 8.12
N LEU A 270 -0.95 -6.92 8.86
CA LEU A 270 -0.72 -8.28 9.31
C LEU A 270 -1.53 -9.24 8.46
N THR A 271 -0.84 -10.20 7.85
CA THR A 271 -1.53 -11.29 7.16
C THR A 271 -2.19 -12.25 8.15
N GLU A 272 -3.18 -13.02 7.71
CA GLU A 272 -3.88 -14.03 8.53
C GLU A 272 -2.92 -15.06 9.20
N ILE A 273 -1.74 -15.26 8.61
CA ILE A 273 -0.71 -16.16 9.16
C ILE A 273 0.31 -15.45 10.05
N GLY A 274 0.07 -14.17 10.39
CA GLY A 274 0.93 -13.39 11.29
C GLY A 274 2.18 -12.79 10.62
N GLY A 275 2.27 -12.80 9.30
CA GLY A 275 3.36 -12.14 8.58
C GLY A 275 3.13 -10.63 8.47
N LEU A 276 4.18 -9.84 8.65
CA LEU A 276 4.16 -8.38 8.53
C LEU A 276 4.51 -7.96 7.11
N ARG A 277 3.76 -7.03 6.54
CA ARG A 277 4.11 -6.34 5.30
C ARG A 277 4.00 -4.83 5.48
N ALA A 278 4.72 -4.10 4.65
CA ALA A 278 4.76 -2.65 4.72
C ALA A 278 4.81 -2.02 3.33
N ILE A 279 4.19 -0.86 3.21
CA ILE A 279 4.41 0.08 2.11
C ILE A 279 4.80 1.43 2.69
N ALA A 280 5.76 2.09 2.05
CA ALA A 280 6.28 3.36 2.52
C ALA A 280 6.21 4.42 1.42
N PHE A 281 5.95 5.66 1.82
CA PHE A 281 5.81 6.81 0.95
C PHE A 281 6.68 7.97 1.45
N LEU A 282 7.22 8.73 0.51
CA LEU A 282 7.92 9.98 0.78
C LEU A 282 7.39 11.05 -0.18
N LEU A 283 6.67 12.02 0.36
CA LEU A 283 5.95 13.05 -0.40
C LEU A 283 6.69 14.39 -0.31
N PRO A 284 7.30 14.87 -1.40
CA PRO A 284 7.95 16.18 -1.41
C PRO A 284 6.92 17.30 -1.34
N GLN A 285 7.11 18.27 -0.45
CA GLN A 285 6.17 19.38 -0.23
C GLN A 285 6.18 20.43 -1.36
N ASP A 286 7.28 20.51 -2.08
CA ASP A 286 7.48 21.41 -3.23
C ASP A 286 6.96 20.86 -4.56
N GLN A 287 6.49 19.59 -4.59
CA GLN A 287 5.95 18.92 -5.78
C GLN A 287 4.51 18.40 -5.55
N PRO A 288 3.54 19.29 -5.29
CA PRO A 288 2.18 18.88 -4.90
C PRO A 288 1.40 18.11 -5.99
N SER A 289 1.89 18.13 -7.24
CA SER A 289 1.25 17.46 -8.39
C SER A 289 1.91 16.14 -8.78
N VAL A 290 2.88 15.63 -8.01
CA VAL A 290 3.49 14.32 -8.23
C VAL A 290 2.44 13.22 -8.04
N LYS A 291 2.56 12.11 -8.76
CA LYS A 291 1.65 10.97 -8.57
C LYS A 291 2.02 10.22 -7.29
N LEU A 292 1.03 9.75 -6.56
CA LEU A 292 1.25 9.01 -5.32
C LEU A 292 2.09 7.74 -5.55
N SER A 293 1.89 7.05 -6.68
CA SER A 293 2.71 5.90 -7.08
C SER A 293 4.21 6.20 -7.18
N ASP A 294 4.56 7.43 -7.58
CA ASP A 294 5.95 7.86 -7.76
C ASP A 294 6.61 8.28 -6.42
N CYS A 295 5.79 8.35 -5.36
CA CYS A 295 6.22 8.64 -3.99
C CYS A 295 6.52 7.37 -3.17
N ILE A 296 6.32 6.18 -3.75
CA ILE A 296 6.63 4.92 -3.06
C ILE A 296 8.16 4.83 -2.85
N THR A 297 8.54 4.46 -1.64
CA THR A 297 9.94 4.38 -1.23
C THR A 297 10.19 3.21 -0.27
N SER A 298 11.40 3.07 0.25
CA SER A 298 11.71 2.10 1.30
C SER A 298 11.69 2.76 2.69
N ILE A 299 11.47 1.95 3.73
CA ILE A 299 11.58 2.42 5.12
C ILE A 299 12.99 2.92 5.38
N ALA A 300 14.01 2.24 4.87
CA ALA A 300 15.42 2.65 5.01
C ALA A 300 15.70 4.06 4.46
N GLN A 301 15.05 4.44 3.35
CA GLN A 301 15.15 5.80 2.81
C GLN A 301 14.55 6.85 3.77
N ILE A 302 13.42 6.52 4.40
CA ILE A 302 12.78 7.38 5.41
C ILE A 302 13.68 7.49 6.65
N GLU A 303 14.25 6.38 7.12
CA GLU A 303 15.20 6.35 8.25
C GLU A 303 16.41 7.25 7.99
N GLN A 304 16.98 7.17 6.79
CA GLN A 304 18.13 7.99 6.40
C GLN A 304 17.80 9.49 6.45
N GLN A 305 16.59 9.89 6.06
CA GLN A 305 16.20 11.30 6.01
C GLN A 305 15.72 11.85 7.35
N THR A 306 15.06 11.01 8.17
CA THR A 306 14.49 11.45 9.45
C THR A 306 15.46 11.32 10.62
N GLY A 307 16.39 10.38 10.55
CA GLY A 307 17.23 9.94 11.68
C GLY A 307 16.46 9.10 12.70
N LEU A 308 15.22 8.71 12.40
CA LEU A 308 14.46 7.72 13.15
C LEU A 308 14.86 6.32 12.70
N ARG A 309 14.72 5.33 13.57
CA ARG A 309 14.86 3.91 13.23
C ARG A 309 13.54 3.23 13.51
N PHE A 310 12.97 2.65 12.48
CA PHE A 310 11.71 1.90 12.55
C PHE A 310 11.98 0.41 12.75
N LEU A 311 10.90 -0.38 12.86
CA LEU A 311 10.95 -1.84 12.96
C LEU A 311 11.76 -2.34 14.18
N SER A 312 11.70 -1.63 15.33
CA SER A 312 12.49 -1.96 16.52
C SER A 312 12.15 -3.34 17.10
N ASP A 313 10.89 -3.76 17.00
CA ASP A 313 10.38 -5.05 17.52
C ASP A 313 10.37 -6.16 16.46
N VAL A 314 10.86 -5.87 15.25
CA VAL A 314 10.98 -6.85 14.17
C VAL A 314 12.37 -7.48 14.22
N ASP A 315 12.48 -8.80 14.03
CA ASP A 315 13.77 -9.49 14.04
C ASP A 315 14.73 -8.90 12.98
N TYR A 316 16.04 -9.10 13.21
CA TYR A 316 17.07 -8.45 12.40
C TYR A 316 16.95 -8.74 10.91
N HIS A 317 16.70 -10.01 10.54
CA HIS A 317 16.65 -10.40 9.14
C HIS A 317 15.39 -9.85 8.45
N ALA A 318 14.23 -9.98 9.10
CA ALA A 318 12.97 -9.41 8.61
C ALA A 318 13.05 -7.88 8.50
N ARG A 319 13.72 -7.22 9.45
CA ARG A 319 13.99 -5.77 9.41
C ARG A 319 14.79 -5.36 8.17
N GLU A 320 15.90 -6.06 7.86
CA GLU A 320 16.70 -5.74 6.68
C GLU A 320 15.89 -5.90 5.39
N VAL A 321 15.17 -7.00 5.27
CA VAL A 321 14.38 -7.30 4.09
C VAL A 321 13.23 -6.29 3.95
N LEU A 322 12.42 -6.09 4.99
CA LEU A 322 11.27 -5.19 4.97
C LEU A 322 11.70 -3.72 4.87
N GLY A 323 12.80 -3.36 5.55
CA GLY A 323 13.34 -2.01 5.56
C GLY A 323 13.84 -1.53 4.20
N THR A 324 14.41 -2.41 3.39
CA THR A 324 14.94 -2.07 2.06
C THR A 324 13.94 -2.29 0.93
N TYR A 325 12.84 -2.97 1.20
CA TYR A 325 11.82 -3.26 0.19
C TYR A 325 11.12 -1.98 -0.29
N ILE A 326 10.96 -1.88 -1.61
CA ILE A 326 10.15 -0.84 -2.26
C ILE A 326 9.00 -1.56 -2.96
N SER A 327 7.76 -1.25 -2.55
CA SER A 327 6.58 -1.81 -3.21
C SER A 327 6.54 -1.38 -4.68
N PRO A 328 6.34 -2.29 -5.63
CA PRO A 328 6.30 -1.94 -7.05
C PRO A 328 5.06 -1.11 -7.44
N GLN A 329 4.08 -1.01 -6.56
CA GLN A 329 2.81 -0.33 -6.79
C GLN A 329 2.07 -0.04 -5.48
N LEU A 330 0.98 0.71 -5.56
CA LEU A 330 0.01 0.87 -4.47
C LEU A 330 -0.66 -0.47 -4.15
N TRP A 331 -1.03 -0.67 -2.91
CA TRP A 331 -1.73 -1.88 -2.44
C TRP A 331 -3.19 -1.93 -2.90
#